data_9665941fb1497e630d2025aff5acdccc
#
_entry.id   9665941fb1497e630d2025aff5acdccc
#
_cell.length_a   1.000
_cell.length_b   1.000
_cell.length_c   1.000
_cell.angle_alpha   90.00
_cell.angle_beta   90.00
_cell.angle_gamma   90.00
#
_symmetry.space_group_name_H-M   'P 1'
#
loop_
_entity.id
_entity.type
_entity.pdbx_description
1 polymer ?
#
loop_
_entity_poly.entity_id
_entity_poly.type
_entity_poly.pdbx_seq_one_letter_code
_entity_poly.pdbx_strand_id
1 'polypeptide(L)'
;MQLELNGVCLQHGQKPIVDQVSFSLPQGELGCLLGPSGGGKTSLLRAIAGFHPLAAGQIQVGGELLSRPGYTRDPAERGIGMVFQDLALLPHLNVADNIGFGLFRLDKNSRRQRIGQMLELTGLEAQARQYPHALSGGQQQRVALARALAPRPKLLLLDEPFSSLDNSLRLGLATQVRDIVAETGTTTLLVTHDLHEAFAMATKVGVLAGGQLRQWASPYDLYHRPVDRLVAEFVGDGVWLPGTLDPSGQVRTELGVIGALCTLEGHVGAVDILLRPDDIVHDDASPLSATILDRAFRGANILYRLQCPSGQALKTLVPSHHNHAIGEDLGIRLDVEHLIAFPKSTA
;
A
#
# COMPACT_ATOMS: atom_id res chain seq x y z
N MET A 1 3.75 0.96 -21.32
CA MET A 1 3.68 0.45 -19.94
C MET A 1 4.87 -0.44 -19.67
N GLN A 2 5.37 -0.50 -18.42
CA GLN A 2 6.48 -1.42 -18.08
C GLN A 2 5.96 -2.77 -17.57
N LEU A 3 4.90 -2.77 -16.76
CA LEU A 3 4.22 -3.98 -16.32
C LEU A 3 2.74 -3.90 -16.73
N GLU A 4 2.22 -4.97 -17.33
CA GLU A 4 0.81 -5.07 -17.71
C GLU A 4 0.29 -6.46 -17.36
N LEU A 5 -0.81 -6.48 -16.62
CA LEU A 5 -1.61 -7.65 -16.33
C LEU A 5 -3.00 -7.50 -16.97
N ASN A 6 -3.43 -8.50 -17.70
CA ASN A 6 -4.73 -8.49 -18.39
C ASN A 6 -5.50 -9.76 -18.06
N GLY A 7 -6.56 -9.65 -17.25
CA GLY A 7 -7.47 -10.73 -16.89
C GLY A 7 -6.78 -11.92 -16.21
N VAL A 8 -5.77 -11.65 -15.35
CA VAL A 8 -4.96 -12.70 -14.74
C VAL A 8 -5.76 -13.49 -13.72
N CYS A 9 -5.83 -14.82 -13.93
CA CYS A 9 -6.39 -15.77 -12.97
C CYS A 9 -5.33 -16.76 -12.52
N LEU A 10 -5.28 -17.02 -11.20
CA LEU A 10 -4.41 -18.00 -10.56
C LEU A 10 -5.23 -19.01 -9.77
N GLN A 11 -4.79 -20.26 -9.78
CA GLN A 11 -5.44 -21.37 -9.06
C GLN A 11 -4.40 -22.22 -8.34
N HIS A 12 -4.79 -22.79 -7.22
CA HIS A 12 -4.07 -23.89 -6.56
C HIS A 12 -4.95 -25.14 -6.58
N GLY A 13 -4.59 -26.10 -7.42
CA GLY A 13 -5.50 -27.20 -7.79
C GLY A 13 -6.75 -26.62 -8.49
N GLN A 14 -7.92 -26.84 -7.91
CA GLN A 14 -9.20 -26.30 -8.42
C GLN A 14 -9.65 -25.03 -7.69
N LYS A 15 -8.93 -24.59 -6.64
CA LYS A 15 -9.32 -23.43 -5.84
C LYS A 15 -8.77 -22.15 -6.48
N PRO A 16 -9.63 -21.17 -6.85
CA PRO A 16 -9.17 -19.88 -7.34
C PRO A 16 -8.45 -19.12 -6.21
N ILE A 17 -7.33 -18.48 -6.53
CA ILE A 17 -6.54 -17.63 -5.64
C ILE A 17 -6.67 -16.17 -6.07
N VAL A 18 -6.61 -15.93 -7.38
CA VAL A 18 -6.72 -14.62 -8.01
C VAL A 18 -7.66 -14.75 -9.19
N ASP A 19 -8.56 -13.78 -9.33
CA ASP A 19 -9.60 -13.80 -10.35
C ASP A 19 -9.66 -12.48 -11.13
N GLN A 20 -9.46 -12.56 -12.46
CA GLN A 20 -9.61 -11.48 -13.45
C GLN A 20 -8.83 -10.19 -13.12
N VAL A 21 -7.64 -10.31 -12.49
CA VAL A 21 -6.86 -9.14 -12.11
C VAL A 21 -6.24 -8.46 -13.33
N SER A 22 -6.52 -7.16 -13.49
CA SER A 22 -5.99 -6.31 -14.55
C SER A 22 -5.49 -4.99 -13.98
N PHE A 23 -4.25 -4.63 -14.26
CA PHE A 23 -3.68 -3.30 -13.99
C PHE A 23 -2.43 -3.09 -14.84
N SER A 24 -1.98 -1.84 -14.89
CA SER A 24 -0.74 -1.47 -15.54
C SER A 24 0.09 -0.54 -14.67
N LEU A 25 1.42 -0.61 -14.83
CA LEU A 25 2.38 0.25 -14.14
C LEU A 25 3.34 0.85 -15.18
N PRO A 26 3.42 2.18 -15.28
CA PRO A 26 4.37 2.87 -16.14
C PRO A 26 5.84 2.59 -15.77
N GLN A 27 6.75 2.89 -16.70
CA GLN A 27 8.17 2.78 -16.45
C GLN A 27 8.63 3.78 -15.38
N GLY A 28 9.47 3.32 -14.46
CA GLY A 28 10.04 4.14 -13.38
C GLY A 28 9.08 4.40 -12.21
N GLU A 29 7.83 3.93 -12.28
CA GLU A 29 6.89 4.09 -11.16
C GLU A 29 7.00 2.96 -10.14
N LEU A 30 6.61 3.28 -8.91
CA LEU A 30 6.47 2.34 -7.81
C LEU A 30 4.98 2.09 -7.55
N GLY A 31 4.51 0.88 -7.89
CA GLY A 31 3.18 0.40 -7.56
C GLY A 31 3.18 -0.46 -6.30
N CYS A 32 2.04 -0.55 -5.63
CA CYS A 32 1.87 -1.42 -4.46
C CYS A 32 0.59 -2.26 -4.57
N LEU A 33 0.67 -3.53 -4.24
CA LEU A 33 -0.50 -4.38 -3.97
C LEU A 33 -0.69 -4.49 -2.46
N LEU A 34 -1.78 -3.94 -1.99
CA LEU A 34 -2.19 -3.86 -0.59
C LEU A 34 -3.42 -4.75 -0.37
N GLY A 35 -3.59 -5.31 0.82
CA GLY A 35 -4.79 -6.11 1.13
C GLY A 35 -4.57 -7.07 2.28
N PRO A 36 -5.64 -7.72 2.76
CA PRO A 36 -5.56 -8.66 3.87
C PRO A 36 -4.70 -9.88 3.55
N SER A 37 -4.23 -10.57 4.59
CA SER A 37 -3.50 -11.84 4.44
C SER A 37 -4.36 -12.88 3.71
N GLY A 38 -3.74 -13.66 2.82
CA GLY A 38 -4.46 -14.63 2.00
C GLY A 38 -5.21 -14.05 0.79
N GLY A 39 -5.14 -12.74 0.53
CA GLY A 39 -5.80 -12.08 -0.61
C GLY A 39 -5.19 -12.39 -1.99
N GLY A 40 -4.11 -13.17 -2.08
CA GLY A 40 -3.49 -13.56 -3.36
C GLY A 40 -2.30 -12.69 -3.79
N LYS A 41 -1.89 -11.69 -3.01
CA LYS A 41 -0.81 -10.73 -3.35
C LYS A 41 0.52 -11.41 -3.69
N THR A 42 1.07 -12.22 -2.77
CA THR A 42 2.31 -12.97 -2.98
C THR A 42 2.20 -13.96 -4.14
N SER A 43 1.03 -14.60 -4.32
CA SER A 43 0.78 -15.52 -5.45
C SER A 43 0.84 -14.77 -6.78
N LEU A 44 0.25 -13.57 -6.84
CA LEU A 44 0.30 -12.72 -8.03
C LEU A 44 1.73 -12.24 -8.30
N LEU A 45 2.46 -11.83 -7.26
CA LEU A 45 3.87 -11.45 -7.39
C LEU A 45 4.72 -12.61 -7.93
N ARG A 46 4.52 -13.83 -7.39
CA ARG A 46 5.20 -15.05 -7.86
C ARG A 46 4.85 -15.42 -9.30
N ALA A 47 3.61 -15.17 -9.72
CA ALA A 47 3.22 -15.36 -11.13
C ALA A 47 3.93 -14.37 -12.06
N ILE A 48 4.09 -13.10 -11.65
CA ILE A 48 4.87 -12.11 -12.38
C ILE A 48 6.35 -12.53 -12.47
N ALA A 49 6.91 -13.05 -11.37
CA ALA A 49 8.27 -13.58 -11.33
C ALA A 49 8.48 -14.88 -12.13
N GLY A 50 7.39 -15.61 -12.46
CA GLY A 50 7.43 -16.85 -13.22
C GLY A 50 7.42 -18.14 -12.41
N PHE A 51 7.18 -18.04 -11.09
CA PHE A 51 7.10 -19.20 -10.20
C PHE A 51 5.71 -19.83 -10.13
N HIS A 52 4.70 -19.20 -10.74
CA HIS A 52 3.33 -19.71 -10.75
C HIS A 52 2.72 -19.57 -12.16
N PRO A 53 2.20 -20.66 -12.76
CA PRO A 53 1.55 -20.61 -14.07
C PRO A 53 0.20 -19.89 -13.98
N LEU A 54 -0.26 -19.33 -15.11
CA LEU A 54 -1.57 -18.69 -15.22
C LEU A 54 -2.64 -19.70 -15.60
N ALA A 55 -3.82 -19.60 -14.97
CA ALA A 55 -5.03 -20.30 -15.39
C ALA A 55 -5.73 -19.55 -16.54
N ALA A 56 -5.73 -18.20 -16.50
CA ALA A 56 -6.24 -17.33 -17.56
C ALA A 56 -5.47 -16.01 -17.60
N GLY A 57 -5.67 -15.23 -18.66
CA GLY A 57 -5.07 -13.92 -18.83
C GLY A 57 -3.62 -13.94 -19.31
N GLN A 58 -2.94 -12.79 -19.19
CA GLN A 58 -1.56 -12.64 -19.61
C GLN A 58 -0.78 -11.62 -18.78
N ILE A 59 0.53 -11.80 -18.72
CA ILE A 59 1.48 -10.88 -18.07
C ILE A 59 2.52 -10.46 -19.10
N GLN A 60 2.74 -9.13 -19.20
CA GLN A 60 3.77 -8.53 -20.07
C GLN A 60 4.66 -7.58 -19.26
N VAL A 61 5.95 -7.54 -19.61
CA VAL A 61 6.93 -6.60 -19.05
C VAL A 61 7.72 -5.96 -20.20
N GLY A 62 7.71 -4.62 -20.28
CA GLY A 62 8.36 -3.89 -21.36
C GLY A 62 7.84 -4.26 -22.76
N GLY A 63 6.54 -4.59 -22.87
CA GLY A 63 5.90 -5.04 -24.09
C GLY A 63 6.18 -6.52 -24.46
N GLU A 64 7.01 -7.24 -23.69
CA GLU A 64 7.30 -8.65 -23.91
C GLU A 64 6.34 -9.54 -23.14
N LEU A 65 5.74 -10.54 -23.81
CA LEU A 65 4.89 -11.55 -23.17
C LEU A 65 5.74 -12.48 -22.29
N LEU A 66 5.44 -12.54 -21.00
CA LEU A 66 6.13 -13.38 -20.03
C LEU A 66 5.33 -14.62 -19.62
N SER A 67 3.99 -14.49 -19.54
CA SER A 67 3.12 -15.59 -19.12
C SER A 67 1.74 -15.50 -19.77
N ARG A 68 1.20 -16.65 -20.15
CA ARG A 68 -0.20 -16.92 -20.52
C ARG A 68 -0.53 -18.40 -20.25
N PRO A 69 -1.78 -18.85 -20.31
CA PRO A 69 -2.08 -20.27 -20.19
C PRO A 69 -1.24 -21.13 -21.15
N GLY A 70 -0.57 -22.15 -20.60
CA GLY A 70 0.32 -23.04 -21.34
C GLY A 70 1.69 -22.48 -21.73
N TYR A 71 1.98 -21.22 -21.35
CA TYR A 71 3.31 -20.62 -21.61
C TYR A 71 3.76 -19.78 -20.41
N THR A 72 4.94 -20.07 -19.91
CA THR A 72 5.60 -19.33 -18.83
C THR A 72 7.09 -19.23 -19.14
N ARG A 73 7.60 -18.01 -19.37
CA ARG A 73 9.05 -17.78 -19.58
C ARG A 73 9.78 -18.13 -18.27
N ASP A 74 10.97 -18.71 -18.38
CA ASP A 74 11.82 -19.03 -17.24
C ASP A 74 12.10 -17.78 -16.38
N PRO A 75 11.98 -17.85 -15.05
CA PRO A 75 12.28 -16.73 -14.14
C PRO A 75 13.65 -16.07 -14.40
N ALA A 76 14.69 -16.86 -14.69
CA ALA A 76 16.03 -16.34 -14.95
C ALA A 76 16.15 -15.52 -16.24
N GLU A 77 15.20 -15.65 -17.17
CA GLU A 77 15.18 -14.96 -18.47
C GLU A 77 14.24 -13.75 -18.50
N ARG A 78 13.52 -13.47 -17.40
CA ARG A 78 12.53 -12.38 -17.36
C ARG A 78 13.15 -10.99 -17.20
N GLY A 79 14.40 -10.91 -16.74
CA GLY A 79 15.03 -9.64 -16.40
C GLY A 79 14.35 -8.94 -15.21
N ILE A 80 13.84 -9.73 -14.28
CA ILE A 80 13.12 -9.28 -13.06
C ILE A 80 14.03 -9.50 -11.85
N GLY A 81 14.19 -8.47 -11.03
CA GLY A 81 14.78 -8.57 -9.68
C GLY A 81 13.70 -8.87 -8.65
N MET A 82 14.01 -9.68 -7.65
CA MET A 82 13.06 -9.98 -6.57
C MET A 82 13.74 -9.95 -5.20
N VAL A 83 13.08 -9.28 -4.25
CA VAL A 83 13.38 -9.36 -2.81
C VAL A 83 12.27 -10.17 -2.18
N PHE A 84 12.65 -11.29 -1.56
CA PHE A 84 11.73 -12.20 -0.87
C PHE A 84 11.48 -11.73 0.57
N GLN A 85 10.41 -12.16 1.18
CA GLN A 85 10.03 -11.82 2.55
C GLN A 85 11.10 -12.22 3.58
N ASP A 86 11.78 -13.35 3.38
CA ASP A 86 12.90 -13.85 4.19
C ASP A 86 14.26 -13.31 3.75
N LEU A 87 14.27 -12.31 2.82
CA LEU A 87 15.42 -11.71 2.16
C LEU A 87 16.29 -12.70 1.36
N ALA A 88 16.22 -13.99 1.62
CA ALA A 88 16.94 -15.09 0.97
C ALA A 88 18.43 -14.77 0.74
N LEU A 89 19.11 -14.14 1.72
CA LEU A 89 20.55 -13.88 1.65
C LEU A 89 21.34 -15.19 1.72
N LEU A 90 22.42 -15.25 0.96
CA LEU A 90 23.30 -16.41 0.94
C LEU A 90 24.25 -16.34 2.16
N PRO A 91 24.06 -17.20 3.19
CA PRO A 91 24.73 -17.02 4.48
C PRO A 91 26.24 -17.31 4.42
N HIS A 92 26.69 -18.06 3.43
CA HIS A 92 28.09 -18.42 3.18
C HIS A 92 28.84 -17.37 2.33
N LEU A 93 28.16 -16.33 1.84
CA LEU A 93 28.75 -15.23 1.09
C LEU A 93 28.75 -13.95 1.92
N ASN A 94 29.79 -13.14 1.81
CA ASN A 94 29.81 -11.79 2.36
C ASN A 94 28.88 -10.84 1.60
N VAL A 95 28.74 -9.59 2.05
CA VAL A 95 27.87 -8.57 1.43
C VAL A 95 28.22 -8.33 -0.04
N ALA A 96 29.50 -8.11 -0.36
CA ALA A 96 29.94 -7.85 -1.71
C ALA A 96 29.67 -9.05 -2.65
N ASP A 97 29.87 -10.27 -2.17
CA ASP A 97 29.62 -11.49 -2.93
C ASP A 97 28.12 -11.78 -3.09
N ASN A 98 27.28 -11.48 -2.08
CA ASN A 98 25.84 -11.52 -2.21
C ASN A 98 25.36 -10.56 -3.31
N ILE A 99 25.81 -9.30 -3.31
CA ILE A 99 25.46 -8.30 -4.35
C ILE A 99 25.95 -8.78 -5.74
N GLY A 100 27.15 -9.34 -5.78
CA GLY A 100 27.77 -9.82 -7.03
C GLY A 100 27.21 -11.16 -7.55
N PHE A 101 26.30 -11.82 -6.82
CA PHE A 101 25.85 -13.16 -7.17
C PHE A 101 25.18 -13.26 -8.55
N GLY A 102 24.32 -12.29 -8.90
CA GLY A 102 23.66 -12.23 -10.20
C GLY A 102 24.51 -11.67 -11.35
N LEU A 103 25.78 -11.28 -11.10
CA LEU A 103 26.64 -10.60 -12.08
C LEU A 103 27.64 -11.54 -12.78
N PHE A 104 27.32 -12.82 -12.89
CA PHE A 104 28.21 -13.85 -13.44
C PHE A 104 28.50 -13.68 -14.95
N ARG A 105 27.66 -12.92 -15.66
CA ARG A 105 27.85 -12.62 -17.11
C ARG A 105 28.81 -11.44 -17.35
N LEU A 106 29.16 -10.67 -16.33
CA LEU A 106 30.07 -9.53 -16.45
C LEU A 106 31.52 -9.99 -16.28
N ASP A 107 32.43 -9.31 -16.96
CA ASP A 107 33.85 -9.45 -16.70
C ASP A 107 34.22 -8.98 -15.29
N LYS A 108 35.40 -9.36 -14.80
CA LYS A 108 35.85 -9.13 -13.44
C LYS A 108 35.87 -7.65 -13.05
N ASN A 109 36.25 -6.76 -13.97
CA ASN A 109 36.37 -5.33 -13.69
C ASN A 109 34.98 -4.68 -13.62
N SER A 110 34.12 -4.94 -14.62
CA SER A 110 32.74 -4.47 -14.67
C SER A 110 31.92 -4.98 -13.47
N ARG A 111 32.11 -6.25 -13.07
CA ARG A 111 31.49 -6.83 -11.88
C ARG A 111 31.92 -6.08 -10.63
N ARG A 112 33.22 -5.85 -10.44
CA ARG A 112 33.75 -5.14 -9.27
C ARG A 112 33.23 -3.69 -9.21
N GLN A 113 33.23 -2.99 -10.35
CA GLN A 113 32.68 -1.64 -10.43
C GLN A 113 31.21 -1.61 -10.07
N ARG A 114 30.40 -2.56 -10.59
CA ARG A 114 28.97 -2.63 -10.28
C ARG A 114 28.68 -2.93 -8.83
N ILE A 115 29.45 -3.83 -8.21
CA ILE A 115 29.36 -4.08 -6.76
C ILE A 115 29.65 -2.81 -5.95
N GLY A 116 30.72 -2.08 -6.31
CA GLY A 116 31.05 -0.80 -5.66
C GLY A 116 29.93 0.22 -5.76
N GLN A 117 29.34 0.40 -6.93
CA GLN A 117 28.16 1.26 -7.13
C GLN A 117 26.97 0.86 -6.22
N MET A 118 26.70 -0.42 -6.08
CA MET A 118 25.59 -0.91 -5.25
C MET A 118 25.88 -0.73 -3.76
N LEU A 119 27.11 -0.92 -3.33
CA LEU A 119 27.53 -0.66 -1.95
C LEU A 119 27.36 0.82 -1.59
N GLU A 120 27.84 1.73 -2.46
CA GLU A 120 27.69 3.17 -2.31
C GLU A 120 26.22 3.59 -2.25
N LEU A 121 25.41 3.15 -3.24
CA LEU A 121 23.96 3.44 -3.33
C LEU A 121 23.19 3.02 -2.07
N THR A 122 23.61 1.92 -1.43
CA THR A 122 22.93 1.37 -0.25
C THR A 122 23.62 1.72 1.08
N GLY A 123 24.74 2.47 1.05
CA GLY A 123 25.51 2.87 2.23
C GLY A 123 26.08 1.66 2.99
N LEU A 124 26.60 0.67 2.26
CA LEU A 124 27.10 -0.59 2.83
C LEU A 124 28.61 -0.81 2.59
N GLU A 125 29.37 0.24 2.21
CA GLU A 125 30.81 0.12 1.90
C GLU A 125 31.59 -0.45 3.07
N ALA A 126 31.31 0.02 4.30
CA ALA A 126 31.98 -0.44 5.52
C ALA A 126 31.66 -1.92 5.85
N GLN A 127 30.51 -2.44 5.39
CA GLN A 127 30.04 -3.80 5.63
C GLN A 127 30.37 -4.76 4.49
N ALA A 128 31.05 -4.33 3.42
CA ALA A 128 31.28 -5.10 2.19
C ALA A 128 31.84 -6.51 2.45
N ARG A 129 32.68 -6.69 3.48
CA ARG A 129 33.32 -7.97 3.85
C ARG A 129 32.59 -8.74 4.96
N GLN A 130 31.53 -8.17 5.54
CA GLN A 130 30.76 -8.82 6.59
C GLN A 130 29.82 -9.88 6.01
N TYR A 131 29.45 -10.85 6.84
CA TYR A 131 28.49 -11.90 6.48
C TYR A 131 27.09 -11.52 6.97
N PRO A 132 26.01 -12.07 6.37
CA PRO A 132 24.64 -11.72 6.72
C PRO A 132 24.32 -11.77 8.22
N HIS A 133 24.84 -12.77 8.95
CA HIS A 133 24.60 -12.94 10.38
C HIS A 133 25.20 -11.84 11.26
N ALA A 134 26.14 -11.05 10.75
CA ALA A 134 26.78 -9.92 11.46
C ALA A 134 26.08 -8.58 11.20
N LEU A 135 25.01 -8.57 10.40
CA LEU A 135 24.30 -7.37 9.98
C LEU A 135 22.99 -7.18 10.75
N SER A 136 22.60 -5.92 10.98
CA SER A 136 21.23 -5.61 11.43
C SER A 136 20.19 -5.97 10.36
N GLY A 137 18.92 -6.15 10.74
CA GLY A 137 17.83 -6.46 9.79
C GLY A 137 17.72 -5.45 8.66
N GLY A 138 17.84 -4.15 8.96
CA GLY A 138 17.83 -3.10 7.92
C GLY A 138 19.05 -3.15 6.99
N GLN A 139 20.23 -3.53 7.49
CA GLN A 139 21.40 -3.76 6.64
C GLN A 139 21.21 -4.99 5.75
N GLN A 140 20.68 -6.09 6.30
CA GLN A 140 20.36 -7.29 5.52
C GLN A 140 19.38 -6.97 4.38
N GLN A 141 18.38 -6.15 4.64
CA GLN A 141 17.43 -5.73 3.65
C GLN A 141 18.07 -4.89 2.54
N ARG A 142 18.94 -3.94 2.88
CA ARG A 142 19.70 -3.18 1.89
C ARG A 142 20.61 -4.06 1.05
N VAL A 143 21.20 -5.12 1.61
CA VAL A 143 21.97 -6.12 0.84
C VAL A 143 21.06 -6.86 -0.15
N ALA A 144 19.88 -7.32 0.27
CA ALA A 144 18.94 -8.01 -0.60
C ALA A 144 18.45 -7.10 -1.74
N LEU A 145 18.17 -5.83 -1.44
CA LEU A 145 17.81 -4.82 -2.44
C LEU A 145 18.96 -4.58 -3.44
N ALA A 146 20.18 -4.35 -2.95
CA ALA A 146 21.37 -4.16 -3.77
C ALA A 146 21.62 -5.36 -4.70
N ARG A 147 21.47 -6.59 -4.18
CA ARG A 147 21.58 -7.82 -4.97
C ARG A 147 20.54 -7.89 -6.09
N ALA A 148 19.29 -7.52 -5.78
CA ALA A 148 18.20 -7.53 -6.76
C ALA A 148 18.36 -6.45 -7.84
N LEU A 149 18.91 -5.28 -7.49
CA LEU A 149 19.18 -4.16 -8.41
C LEU A 149 20.49 -4.26 -9.19
N ALA A 150 21.46 -5.04 -8.70
CA ALA A 150 22.78 -5.16 -9.33
C ALA A 150 22.73 -5.54 -10.82
N PRO A 151 21.89 -6.52 -11.26
CA PRO A 151 21.75 -6.88 -12.67
C PRO A 151 21.04 -5.86 -13.56
N ARG A 152 20.57 -4.72 -13.01
CA ARG A 152 19.74 -3.70 -13.69
C ARG A 152 18.44 -4.30 -14.25
N PRO A 153 17.56 -4.80 -13.40
CA PRO A 153 16.33 -5.44 -13.83
C PRO A 153 15.39 -4.44 -14.51
N LYS A 154 14.54 -4.94 -15.43
CA LYS A 154 13.44 -4.17 -16.03
C LYS A 154 12.31 -3.89 -15.02
N LEU A 155 12.15 -4.77 -14.04
CA LEU A 155 11.14 -4.71 -12.99
C LEU A 155 11.72 -5.26 -11.69
N LEU A 156 11.48 -4.58 -10.59
CA LEU A 156 11.80 -5.03 -9.25
C LEU A 156 10.53 -5.44 -8.51
N LEU A 157 10.54 -6.62 -7.91
CA LEU A 157 9.44 -7.14 -7.08
C LEU A 157 9.88 -7.20 -5.63
N LEU A 158 9.05 -6.66 -4.72
CA LEU A 158 9.30 -6.64 -3.28
C LEU A 158 8.15 -7.37 -2.57
N ASP A 159 8.41 -8.53 -1.97
CA ASP A 159 7.41 -9.35 -1.27
C ASP A 159 7.53 -9.13 0.24
N GLU A 160 6.63 -8.30 0.82
CA GLU A 160 6.58 -7.93 2.24
C GLU A 160 7.97 -7.60 2.84
N PRO A 161 8.75 -6.72 2.20
CA PRO A 161 10.16 -6.56 2.52
C PRO A 161 10.42 -6.06 3.95
N PHE A 162 9.45 -5.44 4.61
CA PHE A 162 9.62 -4.83 5.93
C PHE A 162 8.95 -5.61 7.06
N SER A 163 8.34 -6.77 6.80
CA SER A 163 7.52 -7.52 7.75
C SER A 163 8.29 -8.02 8.98
N SER A 164 9.60 -8.24 8.86
CA SER A 164 10.47 -8.71 9.95
C SER A 164 11.07 -7.60 10.82
N LEU A 165 10.71 -6.33 10.58
CA LEU A 165 11.30 -5.17 11.25
C LEU A 165 10.35 -4.57 12.30
N ASP A 166 10.96 -3.95 13.33
CA ASP A 166 10.22 -3.17 14.32
C ASP A 166 9.52 -1.96 13.68
N ASN A 167 8.35 -1.60 14.18
CA ASN A 167 7.53 -0.51 13.67
C ASN A 167 8.26 0.84 13.58
N SER A 168 9.15 1.14 14.54
CA SER A 168 9.91 2.38 14.60
C SER A 168 10.92 2.53 13.45
N LEU A 169 11.48 1.42 12.97
CA LEU A 169 12.47 1.39 11.89
C LEU A 169 11.83 1.24 10.51
N ARG A 170 10.62 0.68 10.45
CA ARG A 170 9.94 0.27 9.22
C ARG A 170 9.71 1.42 8.25
N LEU A 171 9.09 2.52 8.71
CA LEU A 171 8.76 3.65 7.87
C LEU A 171 10.01 4.39 7.35
N GLY A 172 11.02 4.53 8.22
CA GLY A 172 12.30 5.15 7.81
C GLY A 172 13.01 4.32 6.75
N LEU A 173 12.99 2.99 6.88
CA LEU A 173 13.60 2.10 5.88
C LEU A 173 12.79 2.05 4.58
N ALA A 174 11.46 2.08 4.66
CA ALA A 174 10.60 2.17 3.49
C ALA A 174 10.93 3.42 2.65
N THR A 175 11.11 4.57 3.30
CA THR A 175 11.52 5.81 2.64
C THR A 175 12.90 5.66 1.97
N GLN A 176 13.90 5.07 2.66
CA GLN A 176 15.21 4.82 2.08
C GLN A 176 15.14 3.90 0.85
N VAL A 177 14.35 2.83 0.93
CA VAL A 177 14.14 1.91 -0.22
C VAL A 177 13.49 2.63 -1.38
N ARG A 178 12.47 3.46 -1.13
CA ARG A 178 11.84 4.31 -2.16
C ARG A 178 12.87 5.20 -2.85
N ASP A 179 13.72 5.88 -2.07
CA ASP A 179 14.71 6.80 -2.62
C ASP A 179 15.76 6.07 -3.47
N ILE A 180 16.24 4.89 -3.03
CA ILE A 180 17.14 4.02 -3.82
C ILE A 180 16.47 3.58 -5.13
N VAL A 181 15.21 3.17 -5.09
CA VAL A 181 14.45 2.75 -6.27
C VAL A 181 14.26 3.92 -7.24
N ALA A 182 13.93 5.11 -6.72
CA ALA A 182 13.78 6.32 -7.52
C ALA A 182 15.10 6.73 -8.21
N GLU A 183 16.24 6.67 -7.49
CA GLU A 183 17.57 6.97 -8.04
C GLU A 183 17.95 6.02 -9.19
N THR A 184 17.58 4.75 -9.07
CA THR A 184 17.85 3.77 -10.14
C THR A 184 16.88 3.87 -11.32
N GLY A 185 15.76 4.56 -11.19
CA GLY A 185 14.68 4.63 -12.19
C GLY A 185 14.03 3.27 -12.47
N THR A 186 14.17 2.31 -11.55
CA THR A 186 13.68 0.94 -11.73
C THR A 186 12.19 0.87 -11.41
N THR A 187 11.37 0.43 -12.36
CA THR A 187 9.96 0.14 -12.11
C THR A 187 9.83 -0.92 -11.01
N THR A 188 8.99 -0.66 -10.01
CA THR A 188 8.93 -1.52 -8.83
C THR A 188 7.49 -1.85 -8.47
N LEU A 189 7.21 -3.11 -8.13
CA LEU A 189 5.95 -3.55 -7.55
C LEU A 189 6.21 -4.08 -6.14
N LEU A 190 5.63 -3.41 -5.15
CA LEU A 190 5.66 -3.77 -3.74
C LEU A 190 4.40 -4.58 -3.39
N VAL A 191 4.55 -5.61 -2.59
CA VAL A 191 3.44 -6.28 -1.88
C VAL A 191 3.61 -6.03 -0.40
N THR A 192 2.56 -5.54 0.25
CA THR A 192 2.52 -5.36 1.71
C THR A 192 1.08 -5.50 2.23
N HIS A 193 0.94 -5.68 3.52
CA HIS A 193 -0.33 -5.55 4.24
C HIS A 193 -0.39 -4.27 5.09
N ASP A 194 0.68 -3.48 5.10
CA ASP A 194 0.79 -2.23 5.87
C ASP A 194 0.43 -1.04 4.98
N LEU A 195 -0.61 -0.30 5.40
CA LEU A 195 -1.12 0.87 4.70
C LEU A 195 -0.09 2.02 4.67
N HIS A 196 0.66 2.20 5.77
CA HIS A 196 1.63 3.29 5.87
C HIS A 196 2.82 3.06 4.95
N GLU A 197 3.27 1.80 4.79
CA GLU A 197 4.29 1.44 3.80
C GLU A 197 3.81 1.76 2.37
N ALA A 198 2.59 1.29 2.03
CA ALA A 198 2.01 1.51 0.72
C ALA A 198 1.88 2.99 0.38
N PHE A 199 1.38 3.80 1.32
CA PHE A 199 1.15 5.24 1.11
C PHE A 199 2.46 6.06 1.12
N ALA A 200 3.47 5.63 1.88
CA ALA A 200 4.77 6.31 1.90
C ALA A 200 5.61 6.06 0.64
N MET A 201 5.41 4.93 -0.03
CA MET A 201 6.27 4.49 -1.12
C MET A 201 5.63 4.62 -2.50
N ALA A 202 4.36 4.23 -2.66
CA ALA A 202 3.79 3.97 -3.95
C ALA A 202 3.11 5.20 -4.59
N THR A 203 3.26 5.33 -5.92
CA THR A 203 2.50 6.28 -6.75
C THR A 203 1.12 5.74 -7.10
N LYS A 204 0.98 4.41 -7.17
CA LYS A 204 -0.26 3.68 -7.40
C LYS A 204 -0.38 2.54 -6.41
N VAL A 205 -1.56 2.39 -5.82
CA VAL A 205 -1.87 1.30 -4.88
C VAL A 205 -3.10 0.55 -5.35
N GLY A 206 -2.99 -0.78 -5.37
CA GLY A 206 -4.07 -1.70 -5.68
C GLY A 206 -4.55 -2.41 -4.43
N VAL A 207 -5.83 -2.31 -4.11
CA VAL A 207 -6.43 -3.09 -3.01
C VAL A 207 -6.88 -4.44 -3.56
N LEU A 208 -6.17 -5.50 -3.16
CA LEU A 208 -6.46 -6.89 -3.53
C LEU A 208 -7.15 -7.61 -2.37
N ALA A 209 -8.43 -7.92 -2.53
CA ALA A 209 -9.23 -8.60 -1.52
C ALA A 209 -10.07 -9.73 -2.15
N GLY A 210 -10.11 -10.89 -1.49
CA GLY A 210 -10.84 -12.06 -1.99
C GLY A 210 -10.39 -12.54 -3.38
N GLY A 211 -9.12 -12.32 -3.73
CA GLY A 211 -8.57 -12.65 -5.05
C GLY A 211 -8.87 -11.64 -6.16
N GLN A 212 -9.59 -10.57 -5.88
CA GLN A 212 -9.98 -9.55 -6.85
C GLN A 212 -9.29 -8.21 -6.56
N LEU A 213 -8.87 -7.52 -7.62
CA LEU A 213 -8.39 -6.14 -7.53
C LEU A 213 -9.60 -5.21 -7.46
N ARG A 214 -9.89 -4.68 -6.27
CA ARG A 214 -11.05 -3.82 -6.03
C ARG A 214 -10.86 -2.42 -6.62
N GLN A 215 -9.67 -1.84 -6.42
CA GLN A 215 -9.32 -0.53 -6.95
C GLN A 215 -7.81 -0.46 -7.20
N TRP A 216 -7.40 0.27 -8.26
CA TRP A 216 -6.02 0.62 -8.57
C TRP A 216 -5.94 2.12 -8.80
N ALA A 217 -5.43 2.88 -7.83
CA ALA A 217 -5.47 4.34 -7.84
C ALA A 217 -4.27 4.95 -7.10
N SER A 218 -4.16 6.28 -7.07
CA SER A 218 -3.22 6.97 -6.18
C SER A 218 -3.60 6.74 -4.71
N PRO A 219 -2.66 6.83 -3.75
CA PRO A 219 -2.98 6.81 -2.32
C PRO A 219 -4.08 7.81 -1.94
N TYR A 220 -4.02 9.02 -2.51
CA TYR A 220 -5.01 10.07 -2.30
C TYR A 220 -6.42 9.64 -2.75
N ASP A 221 -6.54 9.12 -3.98
CA ASP A 221 -7.84 8.68 -4.51
C ASP A 221 -8.39 7.47 -3.75
N LEU A 222 -7.52 6.55 -3.27
CA LEU A 222 -7.98 5.43 -2.45
C LEU A 222 -8.60 5.90 -1.13
N TYR A 223 -8.02 6.94 -0.51
CA TYR A 223 -8.49 7.47 0.77
C TYR A 223 -9.75 8.30 0.61
N HIS A 224 -9.79 9.21 -0.38
CA HIS A 224 -10.87 10.18 -0.57
C HIS A 224 -11.98 9.74 -1.54
N ARG A 225 -11.68 8.74 -2.41
CA ARG A 225 -12.60 8.25 -3.46
C ARG A 225 -12.59 6.72 -3.55
N PRO A 226 -12.82 6.01 -2.43
CA PRO A 226 -12.88 4.56 -2.45
C PRO A 226 -14.06 4.08 -3.30
N VAL A 227 -13.84 3.02 -4.08
CA VAL A 227 -14.85 2.48 -5.02
C VAL A 227 -15.99 1.76 -4.30
N ASP A 228 -15.73 1.23 -3.11
CA ASP A 228 -16.72 0.51 -2.30
C ASP A 228 -16.38 0.58 -0.79
N ARG A 229 -17.31 0.07 0.03
CA ARG A 229 -17.17 0.07 1.50
C ARG A 229 -15.94 -0.71 1.97
N LEU A 230 -15.62 -1.83 1.31
CA LEU A 230 -14.48 -2.66 1.67
C LEU A 230 -13.17 -1.87 1.52
N VAL A 231 -12.99 -1.17 0.40
CA VAL A 231 -11.83 -0.30 0.19
C VAL A 231 -11.84 0.84 1.20
N ALA A 232 -12.98 1.50 1.41
CA ALA A 232 -13.13 2.61 2.34
C ALA A 232 -12.71 2.23 3.77
N GLU A 233 -13.17 1.08 4.26
CA GLU A 233 -12.85 0.57 5.61
C GLU A 233 -11.41 0.06 5.72
N PHE A 234 -10.87 -0.47 4.62
CA PHE A 234 -9.52 -1.01 4.61
C PHE A 234 -8.43 0.07 4.60
N VAL A 235 -8.68 1.20 3.91
CA VAL A 235 -7.65 2.23 3.72
C VAL A 235 -7.60 3.30 4.81
N GLY A 236 -8.49 3.26 5.79
CA GLY A 236 -8.40 4.18 6.93
C GLY A 236 -9.57 4.09 7.91
N ASP A 237 -9.32 4.56 9.11
CA ASP A 237 -10.33 4.70 10.14
C ASP A 237 -11.47 5.65 9.71
N GLY A 238 -12.67 5.39 10.19
CA GLY A 238 -13.82 6.25 10.01
C GLY A 238 -15.06 5.72 10.72
N VAL A 239 -16.13 6.47 10.63
CA VAL A 239 -17.43 6.09 11.21
C VAL A 239 -18.51 6.28 10.16
N TRP A 240 -19.38 5.29 10.02
CA TRP A 240 -20.53 5.36 9.14
C TRP A 240 -21.68 6.12 9.82
N LEU A 241 -22.16 7.18 9.15
CA LEU A 241 -23.27 8.00 9.58
C LEU A 241 -24.43 7.85 8.58
N PRO A 242 -25.66 7.56 9.02
CA PRO A 242 -26.82 7.54 8.14
C PRO A 242 -27.17 8.96 7.68
N GLY A 243 -27.51 9.08 6.39
CA GLY A 243 -27.94 10.33 5.80
C GLY A 243 -29.00 10.14 4.72
N THR A 244 -29.52 11.26 4.21
CA THR A 244 -30.42 11.29 3.07
C THR A 244 -29.87 12.22 2.01
N LEU A 245 -29.54 11.68 0.83
CA LEU A 245 -29.10 12.44 -0.32
C LEU A 245 -30.30 13.03 -1.05
N ASP A 246 -30.30 14.34 -1.21
CA ASP A 246 -31.35 15.07 -1.92
C ASP A 246 -31.01 15.23 -3.42
N PRO A 247 -31.99 15.67 -4.26
CA PRO A 247 -31.77 15.88 -5.69
C PRO A 247 -30.74 16.98 -6.03
N SER A 248 -30.39 17.84 -5.07
CA SER A 248 -29.37 18.88 -5.25
C SER A 248 -27.94 18.38 -4.99
N GLY A 249 -27.78 17.12 -4.57
CA GLY A 249 -26.50 16.52 -4.24
C GLY A 249 -26.03 16.82 -2.80
N GLN A 250 -26.92 17.36 -1.93
CA GLN A 250 -26.63 17.57 -0.52
C GLN A 250 -27.07 16.37 0.31
N VAL A 251 -26.27 16.02 1.32
CA VAL A 251 -26.64 14.97 2.27
C VAL A 251 -27.05 15.57 3.60
N ARG A 252 -28.27 15.28 4.02
CA ARG A 252 -28.81 15.64 5.34
C ARG A 252 -28.48 14.54 6.32
N THR A 253 -27.87 14.91 7.45
CA THR A 253 -27.51 14.03 8.55
C THR A 253 -27.98 14.64 9.87
N GLU A 254 -27.83 13.92 10.96
CA GLU A 254 -28.06 14.49 12.32
C GLU A 254 -27.05 15.60 12.68
N LEU A 255 -25.88 15.61 12.06
CA LEU A 255 -24.85 16.64 12.28
C LEU A 255 -25.04 17.88 11.39
N GLY A 256 -26.11 17.92 10.60
CA GLY A 256 -26.39 19.01 9.66
C GLY A 256 -26.40 18.60 8.20
N VAL A 257 -26.34 19.59 7.32
CA VAL A 257 -26.30 19.39 5.86
C VAL A 257 -24.88 19.46 5.38
N ILE A 258 -24.43 18.40 4.68
CA ILE A 258 -23.12 18.30 4.07
C ILE A 258 -23.28 18.57 2.58
N GLY A 259 -22.73 19.70 2.12
CA GLY A 259 -22.72 20.10 0.71
C GLY A 259 -21.37 19.87 0.07
N ALA A 260 -20.92 18.63 -0.03
CA ALA A 260 -19.68 18.27 -0.72
C ALA A 260 -19.98 17.53 -2.03
N LEU A 261 -18.98 17.48 -2.93
CA LEU A 261 -19.08 16.70 -4.18
C LEU A 261 -19.29 15.22 -3.83
N CYS A 262 -20.55 14.76 -3.97
CA CYS A 262 -20.90 13.36 -3.77
C CYS A 262 -20.66 12.58 -5.06
N THR A 263 -20.00 11.43 -4.98
CA THR A 263 -19.71 10.56 -6.12
C THR A 263 -20.92 9.74 -6.61
N LEU A 264 -22.09 9.87 -5.96
CA LEU A 264 -23.31 9.11 -6.28
C LEU A 264 -24.15 9.84 -7.34
N GLU A 265 -23.71 9.83 -8.61
CA GLU A 265 -24.48 10.39 -9.72
C GLU A 265 -25.85 9.69 -9.85
N GLY A 266 -26.93 10.49 -9.80
CA GLY A 266 -28.30 10.03 -10.04
C GLY A 266 -28.96 9.26 -8.90
N HIS A 267 -28.32 9.08 -7.74
CA HIS A 267 -28.93 8.50 -6.55
C HIS A 267 -29.65 9.58 -5.73
N VAL A 268 -30.85 9.27 -5.23
CA VAL A 268 -31.59 10.07 -4.26
C VAL A 268 -32.16 9.14 -3.21
N GLY A 269 -32.05 9.51 -1.92
CA GLY A 269 -32.59 8.71 -0.83
C GLY A 269 -31.57 8.35 0.25
N ALA A 270 -31.83 7.24 0.94
CA ALA A 270 -31.02 6.84 2.08
C ALA A 270 -29.61 6.42 1.67
N VAL A 271 -28.61 7.00 2.34
CA VAL A 271 -27.18 6.72 2.17
C VAL A 271 -26.50 6.53 3.51
N ASP A 272 -25.41 5.79 3.52
CA ASP A 272 -24.44 5.79 4.61
C ASP A 272 -23.22 6.58 4.15
N ILE A 273 -22.85 7.60 4.90
CA ILE A 273 -21.63 8.39 4.67
C ILE A 273 -20.53 7.94 5.60
N LEU A 274 -19.31 7.94 5.10
CA LEU A 274 -18.12 7.72 5.92
C LEU A 274 -17.55 9.07 6.33
N LEU A 275 -17.47 9.32 7.62
CA LEU A 275 -16.72 10.43 8.18
C LEU A 275 -15.36 9.93 8.67
N ARG A 276 -14.30 10.49 8.13
CA ARG A 276 -12.93 10.26 8.59
C ARG A 276 -12.66 11.09 9.85
N PRO A 277 -11.66 10.74 10.68
CA PRO A 277 -11.31 11.55 11.85
C PRO A 277 -10.87 12.98 11.52
N ASP A 278 -10.38 13.23 10.31
CA ASP A 278 -9.99 14.54 9.78
C ASP A 278 -11.15 15.37 9.22
N ASP A 279 -12.30 14.75 8.93
CA ASP A 279 -13.52 15.43 8.53
C ASP A 279 -14.25 16.13 9.72
N ILE A 280 -13.81 15.86 10.94
CA ILE A 280 -14.41 16.41 12.16
C ILE A 280 -13.34 17.20 12.90
N VAL A 281 -13.49 18.52 12.92
CA VAL A 281 -12.55 19.42 13.60
C VAL A 281 -13.08 19.93 14.91
N HIS A 282 -12.19 20.13 15.88
CA HIS A 282 -12.51 20.78 17.14
C HIS A 282 -12.83 22.28 16.92
N ASP A 283 -13.94 22.76 17.48
CA ASP A 283 -14.36 24.15 17.38
C ASP A 283 -15.20 24.52 18.63
N ASP A 284 -14.58 25.27 19.55
CA ASP A 284 -15.22 25.71 20.79
C ASP A 284 -16.41 26.65 20.55
N ALA A 285 -16.49 27.30 19.39
CA ALA A 285 -17.59 28.20 19.04
C ALA A 285 -18.78 27.47 18.37
N SER A 286 -18.62 26.18 18.06
CA SER A 286 -19.64 25.40 17.37
C SER A 286 -20.88 25.15 18.27
N PRO A 287 -22.10 25.26 17.71
CA PRO A 287 -23.31 24.84 18.41
C PRO A 287 -23.44 23.32 18.52
N LEU A 288 -22.65 22.56 17.76
CA LEU A 288 -22.60 21.10 17.82
C LEU A 288 -21.55 20.67 18.83
N SER A 289 -21.93 19.78 19.76
CA SER A 289 -21.01 19.16 20.70
C SER A 289 -21.24 17.65 20.77
N ALA A 290 -20.19 16.92 21.17
CA ALA A 290 -20.26 15.50 21.42
C ALA A 290 -19.42 15.13 22.65
N THR A 291 -19.91 14.20 23.48
CA THR A 291 -19.25 13.79 24.71
C THR A 291 -18.08 12.87 24.42
N ILE A 292 -16.93 13.11 25.03
CA ILE A 292 -15.71 12.28 24.88
C ILE A 292 -15.93 10.97 25.65
N LEU A 293 -15.96 9.85 24.89
CA LEU A 293 -16.04 8.49 25.44
C LEU A 293 -14.66 7.89 25.74
N ASP A 294 -13.67 8.22 24.88
CA ASP A 294 -12.36 7.61 24.93
C ASP A 294 -11.34 8.50 24.21
N ARG A 295 -10.06 8.36 24.55
CA ARG A 295 -8.97 9.09 23.91
C ARG A 295 -7.71 8.26 23.77
N ALA A 296 -7.04 8.39 22.64
CA ALA A 296 -5.74 7.77 22.39
C ALA A 296 -4.70 8.84 21.99
N PHE A 297 -3.71 9.04 22.84
CA PHE A 297 -2.61 9.96 22.55
C PHE A 297 -1.70 9.38 21.45
N ARG A 298 -1.51 10.13 20.35
CA ARG A 298 -0.72 9.73 19.20
C ARG A 298 0.50 10.67 18.93
N GLY A 299 1.02 11.29 19.98
CA GLY A 299 2.12 12.25 19.88
C GLY A 299 1.62 13.65 19.50
N ALA A 300 1.73 14.05 18.24
CA ALA A 300 1.27 15.37 17.77
C ALA A 300 -0.24 15.56 17.86
N ASN A 301 -1.01 14.47 17.88
CA ASN A 301 -2.47 14.50 17.93
C ASN A 301 -3.01 13.55 18.98
N ILE A 302 -4.27 13.78 19.38
CA ILE A 302 -5.09 12.90 20.19
C ILE A 302 -6.25 12.45 19.31
N LEU A 303 -6.46 11.14 19.19
CA LEU A 303 -7.67 10.58 18.59
C LEU A 303 -8.72 10.47 19.68
N TYR A 304 -9.81 11.23 19.55
CA TYR A 304 -10.97 11.14 20.42
C TYR A 304 -12.05 10.27 19.77
N ARG A 305 -12.67 9.44 20.59
CA ARG A 305 -13.95 8.79 20.27
C ARG A 305 -15.04 9.54 21.00
N LEU A 306 -15.99 10.07 20.24
CA LEU A 306 -17.06 10.93 20.72
C LEU A 306 -18.41 10.22 20.60
N GLN A 307 -19.39 10.66 21.38
CA GLN A 307 -20.80 10.28 21.26
C GLN A 307 -21.66 11.52 21.11
N CYS A 308 -22.44 11.55 20.04
CA CYS A 308 -23.46 12.56 19.82
C CYS A 308 -24.64 12.38 20.79
N PRO A 309 -25.48 13.40 21.02
CA PRO A 309 -26.70 13.26 21.80
C PRO A 309 -27.67 12.17 21.29
N SER A 310 -27.64 11.86 20.01
CA SER A 310 -28.40 10.76 19.38
C SER A 310 -27.91 9.36 19.77
N GLY A 311 -26.71 9.24 20.36
CA GLY A 311 -26.01 7.99 20.61
C GLY A 311 -25.05 7.56 19.48
N GLN A 312 -25.00 8.29 18.35
CA GLN A 312 -24.07 8.03 17.26
C GLN A 312 -22.62 8.26 17.71
N ALA A 313 -21.76 7.30 17.41
CA ALA A 313 -20.33 7.43 17.67
C ALA A 313 -19.65 8.21 16.54
N LEU A 314 -18.65 9.01 16.89
CA LEU A 314 -17.78 9.74 15.96
C LEU A 314 -16.31 9.54 16.36
N LYS A 315 -15.39 9.87 15.45
CA LYS A 315 -13.96 9.96 15.73
C LYS A 315 -13.42 11.29 15.22
N THR A 316 -12.59 11.97 16.01
CA THR A 316 -11.88 13.18 15.57
C THR A 316 -10.42 13.14 15.96
N LEU A 317 -9.58 13.76 15.15
CA LEU A 317 -8.15 13.88 15.39
C LEU A 317 -7.84 15.35 15.72
N VAL A 318 -7.50 15.60 16.98
CA VAL A 318 -7.29 16.96 17.51
C VAL A 318 -5.82 17.15 17.88
N PRO A 319 -5.18 18.32 17.63
CA PRO A 319 -3.82 18.58 18.06
C PRO A 319 -3.62 18.34 19.56
N SER A 320 -2.49 17.76 19.94
CA SER A 320 -2.25 17.24 21.30
C SER A 320 -2.27 18.29 22.41
N HIS A 321 -2.16 19.56 22.08
CA HIS A 321 -2.29 20.67 23.05
C HIS A 321 -3.74 20.96 23.48
N HIS A 322 -4.75 20.45 22.77
CA HIS A 322 -6.15 20.45 23.17
C HIS A 322 -6.48 19.14 23.89
N ASN A 323 -6.06 19.07 25.16
CA ASN A 323 -6.15 17.86 25.97
C ASN A 323 -7.39 17.91 26.87
N HIS A 324 -8.49 17.34 26.40
CA HIS A 324 -9.79 17.26 27.13
C HIS A 324 -9.91 15.93 27.87
N ALA A 325 -10.70 15.95 28.98
CA ALA A 325 -10.92 14.75 29.77
C ALA A 325 -12.07 13.89 29.19
N ILE A 326 -12.05 12.60 29.53
CA ILE A 326 -13.17 11.71 29.23
C ILE A 326 -14.39 12.17 30.00
N GLY A 327 -15.56 12.25 29.36
CA GLY A 327 -16.83 12.75 29.89
C GLY A 327 -17.06 14.26 29.67
N GLU A 328 -16.06 14.99 29.17
CA GLU A 328 -16.27 16.39 28.75
C GLU A 328 -16.96 16.43 27.37
N ASP A 329 -17.73 17.52 27.15
CA ASP A 329 -18.29 17.82 25.84
C ASP A 329 -17.27 18.60 24.99
N LEU A 330 -17.04 18.13 23.81
CA LEU A 330 -16.15 18.74 22.81
C LEU A 330 -17.00 19.42 21.74
N GLY A 331 -16.79 20.72 21.52
CA GLY A 331 -17.36 21.42 20.37
C GLY A 331 -16.76 20.91 19.08
N ILE A 332 -17.60 20.57 18.09
CA ILE A 332 -17.17 19.97 16.82
C ILE A 332 -17.79 20.68 15.63
N ARG A 333 -17.06 20.73 14.53
CA ARG A 333 -17.52 21.23 13.24
C ARG A 333 -17.17 20.23 12.15
N LEU A 334 -18.06 20.01 11.19
CA LEU A 334 -17.76 19.22 9.99
C LEU A 334 -16.94 20.06 9.00
N ASP A 335 -15.89 19.46 8.48
CA ASP A 335 -14.97 20.04 7.49
C ASP A 335 -14.73 19.02 6.38
N VAL A 336 -15.80 18.69 5.67
CA VAL A 336 -15.82 17.61 4.67
C VAL A 336 -15.60 18.22 3.28
N GLU A 337 -14.43 17.96 2.69
CA GLU A 337 -14.12 18.34 1.31
C GLU A 337 -14.56 17.26 0.31
N HIS A 338 -14.41 15.99 0.69
CA HIS A 338 -14.73 14.83 -0.13
C HIS A 338 -15.72 13.92 0.58
N LEU A 339 -16.96 13.93 0.13
CA LEU A 339 -18.00 13.11 0.74
C LEU A 339 -17.94 11.67 0.19
N ILE A 340 -17.55 10.74 1.06
CA ILE A 340 -17.62 9.31 0.79
C ILE A 340 -19.02 8.83 1.21
N ALA A 341 -19.84 8.44 0.23
CA ALA A 341 -21.19 7.95 0.50
C ALA A 341 -21.48 6.70 -0.33
N PHE A 342 -22.24 5.77 0.23
CA PHE A 342 -22.75 4.60 -0.48
C PHE A 342 -24.26 4.45 -0.23
N PRO A 343 -25.02 3.94 -1.22
CA PRO A 343 -26.42 3.64 -1.02
C PRO A 343 -26.60 2.71 0.20
N LYS A 344 -27.58 3.00 1.03
CA LYS A 344 -27.89 2.11 2.15
C LYS A 344 -28.38 0.78 1.58
N SER A 345 -27.65 -0.32 1.88
CA SER A 345 -28.13 -1.66 1.49
C SER A 345 -29.48 -1.89 2.12
N THR A 346 -30.50 -2.07 1.31
CA THR A 346 -31.75 -2.70 1.75
C THR A 346 -31.41 -4.14 2.14
N ALA A 347 -31.43 -4.41 3.45
CA ALA A 347 -31.23 -5.75 4.01
C ALA A 347 -32.35 -6.71 3.54
#